data_1b5304abffb495bc3e0864a897d4ba90
#
_entry.id   1b5304abffb495bc3e0864a897d4ba90
#
_cell.length_a   1.000
_cell.length_b   1.000
_cell.length_c   1.000
_cell.angle_alpha   90.00
_cell.angle_beta   90.00
_cell.angle_gamma   90.00
#
_symmetry.space_group_name_H-M   'P 1'
#
loop_
_entity.id
_entity.type
_entity.pdbx_description
1 polymer ?
#
loop_
_entity_poly.entity_id
_entity_poly.type
_entity_poly.pdbx_seq_one_letter_code
_entity_poly.pdbx_strand_id
1 'polypeptide(L)'
;MDIKDELKAVAQAVKMVHDGEGEVLMKGLCSTDKFLRAILNKETGLLPPKGVLSHVGVIENPNYHKLVFISDMAVIPLPDFRQKVKLAGYLVSTAKSFGIAKPKIAFIAASEQMLDSMPACIEGAMLAKMCDRGQIKGCIGDGPLALDVAIDQESVEIKKLVSPVAGDADCLLFPNIESANVFWKTNSKLAVGVRQAGFLVGVKVPCILASRADSVDVKLNSIASAVMSVK
;
A
#
# COMPACT_ATOMS: atom_id res chain seq x y z
N MET A 1 -3.93 -12.05 -28.86
CA MET A 1 -4.35 -13.43 -28.54
C MET A 1 -5.84 -13.40 -28.23
N ASP A 2 -6.68 -14.12 -28.98
CA ASP A 2 -8.13 -14.15 -28.76
C ASP A 2 -8.50 -15.41 -27.97
N ILE A 3 -8.77 -15.26 -26.65
CA ILE A 3 -9.16 -16.35 -25.76
C ILE A 3 -10.54 -16.02 -25.19
N LYS A 4 -11.58 -16.71 -25.65
CA LYS A 4 -12.97 -16.44 -25.29
C LYS A 4 -13.31 -16.82 -23.83
N ASP A 5 -12.64 -17.82 -23.29
CA ASP A 5 -12.84 -18.26 -21.89
C ASP A 5 -12.07 -17.32 -20.96
N GLU A 6 -12.79 -16.65 -20.05
CA GLU A 6 -12.23 -15.65 -19.13
C GLU A 6 -11.16 -16.25 -18.19
N LEU A 7 -11.37 -17.48 -17.67
CA LEU A 7 -10.40 -18.12 -16.78
C LEU A 7 -9.09 -18.43 -17.53
N LYS A 8 -9.23 -18.98 -18.74
CA LYS A 8 -8.06 -19.28 -19.59
C LYS A 8 -7.34 -18.02 -20.03
N ALA A 9 -8.07 -16.95 -20.35
CA ALA A 9 -7.49 -15.67 -20.74
C ALA A 9 -6.67 -15.06 -19.59
N VAL A 10 -7.23 -15.06 -18.38
CA VAL A 10 -6.54 -14.56 -17.18
C VAL A 10 -5.31 -15.42 -16.84
N ALA A 11 -5.45 -16.75 -16.87
CA ALA A 11 -4.33 -17.66 -16.60
C ALA A 11 -3.20 -17.49 -17.62
N GLN A 12 -3.55 -17.32 -18.91
CA GLN A 12 -2.56 -17.09 -19.96
C GLN A 12 -1.83 -15.76 -19.79
N ALA A 13 -2.54 -14.68 -19.48
CA ALA A 13 -1.93 -13.37 -19.24
C ALA A 13 -0.95 -13.41 -18.03
N VAL A 14 -1.34 -14.06 -16.96
CA VAL A 14 -0.46 -14.25 -15.78
C VAL A 14 0.77 -15.10 -16.15
N LYS A 15 0.57 -16.18 -16.93
CA LYS A 15 1.68 -17.04 -17.38
C LYS A 15 2.67 -16.26 -18.28
N MET A 16 2.21 -15.46 -19.21
CA MET A 16 3.10 -14.64 -20.06
C MET A 16 4.00 -13.73 -19.20
N VAL A 17 3.42 -13.06 -18.21
CA VAL A 17 4.19 -12.21 -17.27
C VAL A 17 5.10 -13.05 -16.39
N HIS A 18 4.65 -14.24 -15.95
CA HIS A 18 5.49 -15.19 -15.21
C HIS A 18 6.75 -15.58 -15.99
N ASP A 19 6.60 -15.81 -17.28
CA ASP A 19 7.64 -16.24 -18.21
C ASP A 19 8.52 -15.05 -18.70
N GLY A 20 8.23 -13.82 -18.27
CA GLY A 20 9.04 -12.64 -18.59
C GLY A 20 8.61 -11.90 -19.87
N GLU A 21 7.44 -12.20 -20.43
CA GLU A 21 6.92 -11.53 -21.61
C GLU A 21 6.24 -10.17 -21.31
N GLY A 22 6.23 -9.75 -20.02
CA GLY A 22 5.67 -8.48 -19.58
C GLY A 22 6.15 -8.10 -18.19
N GLU A 23 6.27 -6.80 -17.94
CA GLU A 23 6.80 -6.23 -16.70
C GLU A 23 5.71 -5.64 -15.80
N VAL A 24 4.49 -5.47 -16.32
CA VAL A 24 3.31 -4.97 -15.61
C VAL A 24 2.09 -5.75 -16.08
N LEU A 25 1.22 -6.13 -15.15
CA LEU A 25 -0.03 -6.80 -15.47
C LEU A 25 -1.23 -5.96 -15.01
N MET A 26 -2.16 -5.67 -15.91
CA MET A 26 -3.37 -4.93 -15.56
C MET A 26 -4.63 -5.79 -15.73
N LYS A 27 -5.48 -5.80 -14.72
CA LYS A 27 -6.81 -6.40 -14.79
C LYS A 27 -7.74 -5.53 -15.64
N GLY A 28 -8.39 -6.15 -16.63
CA GLY A 28 -9.50 -5.56 -17.36
C GLY A 28 -10.86 -5.81 -16.71
N LEU A 29 -11.85 -6.24 -17.51
CA LEU A 29 -13.23 -6.50 -17.04
C LEU A 29 -13.40 -7.81 -16.27
N CYS A 30 -12.41 -8.69 -16.23
CA CYS A 30 -12.49 -9.96 -15.51
C CYS A 30 -12.74 -9.76 -14.01
N SER A 31 -13.28 -10.78 -13.34
CA SER A 31 -13.54 -10.71 -11.91
C SER A 31 -12.25 -10.64 -11.11
N THR A 32 -12.28 -9.89 -9.99
CA THR A 32 -11.14 -9.76 -9.08
C THR A 32 -10.70 -11.10 -8.51
N ASP A 33 -11.66 -11.97 -8.15
CA ASP A 33 -11.38 -13.30 -7.62
C ASP A 33 -10.59 -14.17 -8.62
N LYS A 34 -11.01 -14.21 -9.88
CA LYS A 34 -10.31 -14.96 -10.94
C LYS A 34 -8.88 -14.44 -11.16
N PHE A 35 -8.72 -13.10 -11.16
CA PHE A 35 -7.43 -12.47 -11.32
C PHE A 35 -6.49 -12.78 -10.15
N LEU A 36 -6.95 -12.64 -8.91
CA LEU A 36 -6.16 -12.94 -7.72
C LEU A 36 -5.82 -14.43 -7.63
N ARG A 37 -6.75 -15.34 -7.95
CA ARG A 37 -6.46 -16.78 -8.00
C ARG A 37 -5.36 -17.14 -9.00
N ALA A 38 -5.34 -16.51 -10.17
CA ALA A 38 -4.29 -16.74 -11.15
C ALA A 38 -2.94 -16.21 -10.67
N ILE A 39 -2.88 -15.01 -10.09
CA ILE A 39 -1.66 -14.44 -9.48
C ILE A 39 -1.13 -15.33 -8.34
N LEU A 40 -2.01 -15.92 -7.54
CA LEU A 40 -1.67 -16.78 -6.40
C LEU A 40 -1.43 -18.26 -6.79
N ASN A 41 -1.55 -18.63 -8.06
CA ASN A 41 -1.27 -19.99 -8.51
C ASN A 41 0.17 -20.36 -8.15
N LYS A 42 0.36 -21.58 -7.61
CA LYS A 42 1.68 -22.02 -7.11
C LYS A 42 2.71 -22.30 -8.21
N GLU A 43 2.25 -22.67 -9.41
CA GLU A 43 3.11 -23.09 -10.53
C GLU A 43 3.36 -21.94 -11.50
N THR A 44 2.29 -21.24 -11.90
CA THR A 44 2.32 -20.22 -12.94
C THR A 44 2.02 -18.82 -12.44
N GLY A 45 1.78 -18.66 -11.14
CA GLY A 45 1.45 -17.39 -10.54
C GLY A 45 2.66 -16.48 -10.29
N LEU A 46 2.41 -15.31 -9.76
CA LEU A 46 3.41 -14.27 -9.60
C LEU A 46 3.88 -14.08 -8.15
N LEU A 47 3.27 -14.79 -7.18
CA LEU A 47 3.68 -14.68 -5.77
C LEU A 47 4.96 -15.51 -5.53
N PRO A 48 6.07 -14.89 -5.11
CA PRO A 48 7.30 -15.63 -4.80
C PRO A 48 7.12 -16.46 -3.51
N PRO A 49 7.95 -17.48 -3.30
CA PRO A 49 7.93 -18.26 -2.05
C PRO A 49 8.02 -17.35 -0.82
N LYS A 50 7.16 -17.59 0.17
CA LYS A 50 7.01 -16.73 1.38
C LYS A 50 6.63 -15.26 1.09
N GLY A 51 6.21 -14.94 -0.13
CA GLY A 51 5.65 -13.63 -0.49
C GLY A 51 4.33 -13.38 0.27
N VAL A 52 4.01 -12.11 0.45
CA VAL A 52 2.72 -11.65 0.96
C VAL A 52 2.14 -10.74 -0.08
N LEU A 53 1.01 -11.12 -0.67
CA LEU A 53 0.30 -10.25 -1.59
C LEU A 53 -0.34 -9.11 -0.81
N SER A 54 -0.13 -7.88 -1.24
CA SER A 54 -0.71 -6.69 -0.63
C SER A 54 -1.03 -5.64 -1.69
N HIS A 55 -1.71 -4.58 -1.29
CA HIS A 55 -2.05 -3.46 -2.16
C HIS A 55 -1.46 -2.16 -1.61
N VAL A 56 -0.76 -1.42 -2.45
CA VAL A 56 -0.29 -0.07 -2.12
C VAL A 56 -1.10 0.94 -2.91
N GLY A 57 -1.59 1.96 -2.21
CA GLY A 57 -2.19 3.13 -2.79
C GLY A 57 -1.25 4.33 -2.72
N VAL A 58 -1.32 5.16 -3.72
CA VAL A 58 -0.65 6.46 -3.80
C VAL A 58 -1.71 7.54 -3.90
N ILE A 59 -1.64 8.53 -3.04
CA ILE A 59 -2.60 9.62 -2.95
C ILE A 59 -1.86 10.94 -3.12
N GLU A 60 -2.30 11.75 -4.06
CA GLU A 60 -2.00 13.17 -4.15
C GLU A 60 -3.23 13.94 -3.65
N ASN A 61 -3.10 14.61 -2.52
CA ASN A 61 -4.17 15.41 -1.93
C ASN A 61 -3.73 16.87 -1.89
N PRO A 62 -4.52 17.83 -2.45
CA PRO A 62 -4.17 19.25 -2.45
C PRO A 62 -3.94 19.86 -1.05
N ASN A 63 -4.51 19.25 -0.01
CA ASN A 63 -4.35 19.69 1.37
C ASN A 63 -3.13 19.07 2.07
N TYR A 64 -2.31 18.31 1.35
CA TYR A 64 -1.08 17.73 1.87
C TYR A 64 0.08 18.00 0.93
N HIS A 65 1.22 18.39 1.46
CA HIS A 65 2.35 18.94 0.70
C HIS A 65 3.16 17.92 -0.11
N LYS A 66 2.83 16.63 -0.01
CA LYS A 66 3.51 15.54 -0.73
C LYS A 66 2.60 14.35 -1.01
N LEU A 67 3.09 13.39 -1.79
CA LEU A 67 2.39 12.11 -2.00
C LEU A 67 2.32 11.31 -0.70
N VAL A 68 1.20 10.63 -0.51
CA VAL A 68 0.99 9.70 0.61
C VAL A 68 0.84 8.28 0.07
N PHE A 69 1.65 7.37 0.60
CA PHE A 69 1.61 5.94 0.28
C PHE A 69 0.88 5.18 1.39
N ILE A 70 -0.11 4.37 1.05
CA ILE A 70 -0.93 3.66 2.05
C ILE A 70 -0.97 2.15 1.79
N SER A 71 -1.11 1.34 2.84
CA SER A 71 -1.31 -0.13 2.77
C SER A 71 -1.99 -0.63 4.06
N ASP A 72 -2.73 -1.73 4.06
CA ASP A 72 -3.36 -2.43 2.94
C ASP A 72 -4.85 -2.07 2.91
N MET A 73 -5.36 -1.65 1.77
CA MET A 73 -6.75 -1.23 1.67
C MET A 73 -7.63 -2.18 0.82
N ALA A 74 -7.07 -3.32 0.33
CA ALA A 74 -7.79 -4.11 -0.66
C ALA A 74 -7.56 -5.64 -0.63
N VAL A 75 -6.58 -6.15 0.10
CA VAL A 75 -6.16 -7.57 0.01
C VAL A 75 -6.22 -8.29 1.34
N ILE A 76 -5.59 -7.78 2.39
CA ILE A 76 -5.45 -8.48 3.67
C ILE A 76 -6.40 -7.86 4.70
N PRO A 77 -7.48 -8.57 5.11
CA PRO A 77 -8.44 -8.01 6.04
C PRO A 77 -7.82 -7.58 7.37
N LEU A 78 -7.09 -8.47 8.02
CA LEU A 78 -6.39 -8.21 9.27
C LEU A 78 -4.98 -8.79 9.16
N PRO A 79 -3.99 -7.98 8.75
CA PRO A 79 -2.62 -8.46 8.63
C PRO A 79 -2.04 -8.78 10.02
N ASP A 80 -1.42 -9.96 10.14
CA ASP A 80 -0.65 -10.29 11.33
C ASP A 80 0.62 -9.44 11.43
N PHE A 81 1.31 -9.51 12.57
CA PHE A 81 2.51 -8.68 12.81
C PHE A 81 3.61 -8.92 11.76
N ARG A 82 3.84 -10.17 11.34
CA ARG A 82 4.85 -10.50 10.33
C ARG A 82 4.45 -9.97 8.95
N GLN A 83 3.17 -10.00 8.65
CA GLN A 83 2.64 -9.38 7.43
C GLN A 83 2.83 -7.87 7.49
N LYS A 84 2.52 -7.19 8.60
CA LYS A 84 2.74 -5.74 8.77
C LYS A 84 4.21 -5.34 8.55
N VAL A 85 5.17 -6.12 9.03
CA VAL A 85 6.60 -5.89 8.73
C VAL A 85 6.88 -5.93 7.22
N LYS A 86 6.26 -6.87 6.49
CA LYS A 86 6.42 -6.93 5.02
C LYS A 86 5.73 -5.78 4.31
N LEU A 87 4.52 -5.42 4.75
CA LEU A 87 3.77 -4.29 4.20
C LEU A 87 4.55 -2.98 4.38
N ALA A 88 5.16 -2.76 5.55
CA ALA A 88 6.06 -1.64 5.77
C ALA A 88 7.22 -1.61 4.75
N GLY A 89 7.84 -2.78 4.50
CA GLY A 89 8.88 -2.91 3.47
C GLY A 89 8.39 -2.59 2.06
N TYR A 90 7.17 -2.96 1.72
CA TYR A 90 6.56 -2.63 0.42
C TYR A 90 6.28 -1.13 0.27
N LEU A 91 5.75 -0.48 1.32
CA LEU A 91 5.56 0.97 1.35
C LEU A 91 6.89 1.69 1.14
N VAL A 92 7.93 1.30 1.88
CA VAL A 92 9.28 1.87 1.75
C VAL A 92 9.83 1.69 0.33
N SER A 93 9.70 0.48 -0.24
CA SER A 93 10.17 0.21 -1.61
C SER A 93 9.42 1.04 -2.64
N THR A 94 8.09 1.15 -2.50
CA THR A 94 7.26 1.96 -3.40
C THR A 94 7.61 3.45 -3.28
N ALA A 95 7.70 4.01 -2.08
CA ALA A 95 8.06 5.41 -1.90
C ALA A 95 9.45 5.73 -2.49
N LYS A 96 10.40 4.79 -2.39
CA LYS A 96 11.72 4.92 -3.03
C LYS A 96 11.66 4.93 -4.55
N SER A 97 10.79 4.15 -5.18
CA SER A 97 10.63 4.19 -6.64
C SER A 97 10.05 5.53 -7.12
N PHE A 98 9.44 6.30 -6.22
CA PHE A 98 8.99 7.68 -6.46
C PHE A 98 10.04 8.75 -6.08
N GLY A 99 11.29 8.35 -5.81
CA GLY A 99 12.40 9.26 -5.55
C GLY A 99 12.60 9.66 -4.08
N ILE A 100 11.83 9.09 -3.13
CA ILE A 100 11.97 9.37 -1.71
C ILE A 100 13.06 8.46 -1.12
N ALA A 101 14.26 8.98 -0.95
CA ALA A 101 15.43 8.18 -0.55
C ALA A 101 15.27 7.51 0.84
N LYS A 102 14.64 8.20 1.79
CA LYS A 102 14.42 7.73 3.16
C LYS A 102 13.01 8.10 3.63
N PRO A 103 11.97 7.36 3.19
CA PRO A 103 10.59 7.70 3.50
C PRO A 103 10.29 7.62 5.01
N LYS A 104 9.42 8.51 5.46
CA LYS A 104 8.85 8.56 6.80
C LYS A 104 7.58 7.71 6.84
N ILE A 105 7.56 6.68 7.67
CA ILE A 105 6.42 5.77 7.80
C ILE A 105 5.73 5.93 9.16
N ALA A 106 4.46 6.27 9.15
CA ALA A 106 3.59 6.29 10.31
C ALA A 106 2.85 4.96 10.46
N PHE A 107 2.96 4.34 11.64
CA PHE A 107 2.17 3.16 12.00
C PHE A 107 0.88 3.63 12.67
N ILE A 108 -0.22 3.55 11.93
CA ILE A 108 -1.48 4.18 12.29
C ILE A 108 -2.22 3.40 13.38
N ALA A 109 -2.69 4.16 14.37
CA ALA A 109 -3.61 3.73 15.41
C ALA A 109 -4.67 4.82 15.65
N ALA A 110 -5.54 4.64 16.63
CA ALA A 110 -6.50 5.68 17.02
C ALA A 110 -5.95 6.63 18.11
N SER A 111 -4.71 6.41 18.54
CA SER A 111 -4.02 7.21 19.56
C SER A 111 -2.52 7.16 19.34
N GLU A 112 -1.81 8.19 19.78
CA GLU A 112 -0.35 8.24 19.89
C GLU A 112 0.16 7.70 21.23
N GLN A 113 -0.72 7.37 22.15
CA GLN A 113 -0.35 6.81 23.46
C GLN A 113 -0.05 5.30 23.37
N MET A 114 0.85 4.84 24.24
CA MET A 114 1.20 3.41 24.39
C MET A 114 0.11 2.68 25.18
N LEU A 115 -1.00 2.36 24.51
CA LEU A 115 -2.16 1.71 25.12
C LEU A 115 -2.09 0.19 24.90
N ASP A 116 -1.99 -0.57 25.99
CA ASP A 116 -1.99 -2.03 25.97
C ASP A 116 -3.34 -2.65 25.59
N SER A 117 -4.43 -1.92 25.82
CA SER A 117 -5.79 -2.31 25.42
C SER A 117 -6.07 -2.16 23.91
N MET A 118 -5.17 -1.51 23.17
CA MET A 118 -5.30 -1.27 21.73
C MET A 118 -4.18 -1.97 20.97
N PRO A 119 -4.42 -3.14 20.32
CA PRO A 119 -3.40 -3.90 19.59
C PRO A 119 -2.63 -3.06 18.58
N ALA A 120 -3.29 -2.14 17.88
CA ALA A 120 -2.64 -1.25 16.91
C ALA A 120 -1.57 -0.34 17.57
N CYS A 121 -1.74 0.07 18.83
CA CYS A 121 -0.73 0.85 19.56
C CYS A 121 0.49 -0.01 19.89
N ILE A 122 0.26 -1.23 20.38
CA ILE A 122 1.36 -2.17 20.70
C ILE A 122 2.17 -2.48 19.44
N GLU A 123 1.49 -2.86 18.36
CA GLU A 123 2.15 -3.22 17.11
C GLU A 123 2.85 -2.03 16.46
N GLY A 124 2.24 -0.83 16.51
CA GLY A 124 2.83 0.40 16.02
C GLY A 124 4.14 0.72 16.71
N ALA A 125 4.17 0.64 18.06
CA ALA A 125 5.38 0.83 18.85
C ALA A 125 6.48 -0.20 18.52
N MET A 126 6.10 -1.47 18.36
CA MET A 126 7.03 -2.53 17.98
C MET A 126 7.62 -2.29 16.58
N LEU A 127 6.80 -1.92 15.60
CA LEU A 127 7.23 -1.63 14.23
C LEU A 127 8.15 -0.40 14.19
N ALA A 128 7.82 0.67 14.92
CA ALA A 128 8.67 1.84 15.08
C ALA A 128 10.05 1.44 15.63
N LYS A 129 10.08 0.62 16.68
CA LYS A 129 11.34 0.13 17.25
C LYS A 129 12.12 -0.78 16.30
N MET A 130 11.44 -1.53 15.42
CA MET A 130 12.11 -2.31 14.37
C MET A 130 12.76 -1.40 13.31
N CYS A 131 12.18 -0.23 13.02
CA CYS A 131 12.82 0.77 12.16
C CYS A 131 14.09 1.32 12.81
N ASP A 132 14.04 1.71 14.09
CA ASP A 132 15.20 2.21 14.83
C ASP A 132 16.37 1.21 14.84
N ARG A 133 16.05 -0.08 14.98
CA ARG A 133 17.04 -1.17 15.03
C ARG A 133 17.47 -1.68 13.64
N GLY A 134 16.97 -1.09 12.57
CA GLY A 134 17.28 -1.49 11.20
C GLY A 134 16.74 -2.86 10.79
N GLN A 135 15.74 -3.39 11.49
CA GLN A 135 15.03 -4.61 11.11
C GLN A 135 14.02 -4.31 9.96
N ILE A 136 13.41 -3.12 9.97
CA ILE A 136 12.76 -2.52 8.80
C ILE A 136 13.72 -1.46 8.27
N LYS A 137 14.26 -1.68 7.07
CA LYS A 137 15.39 -0.92 6.55
C LYS A 137 14.98 0.21 5.62
N GLY A 138 15.78 1.28 5.61
CA GLY A 138 15.72 2.31 4.59
C GLY A 138 14.58 3.31 4.74
N CYS A 139 14.03 3.46 5.92
CA CYS A 139 13.01 4.42 6.31
C CYS A 139 13.30 5.03 7.69
N ILE A 140 12.51 6.03 8.06
CA ILE A 140 12.29 6.48 9.43
C ILE A 140 10.88 6.05 9.79
N GLY A 141 10.68 5.33 10.88
CA GLY A 141 9.35 4.85 11.29
C GLY A 141 9.01 5.33 12.67
N ASP A 142 7.75 5.70 12.89
CA ASP A 142 7.21 5.99 14.22
C ASP A 142 5.76 5.52 14.36
N GLY A 143 5.39 5.23 15.58
CA GLY A 143 4.07 4.76 15.98
C GLY A 143 4.00 4.29 17.43
N PRO A 144 2.78 4.18 17.98
CA PRO A 144 1.51 4.44 17.32
C PRO A 144 1.32 5.94 17.03
N LEU A 145 0.66 6.25 15.91
CA LEU A 145 0.27 7.62 15.55
C LEU A 145 -1.19 7.66 15.14
N ALA A 146 -1.98 8.57 15.70
CA ALA A 146 -3.28 8.90 15.15
C ALA A 146 -3.11 9.61 13.81
N LEU A 147 -4.11 9.52 12.93
CA LEU A 147 -4.00 10.04 11.56
C LEU A 147 -3.70 11.55 11.52
N ASP A 148 -4.36 12.33 12.38
CA ASP A 148 -4.15 13.77 12.48
C ASP A 148 -2.68 14.10 12.75
N VAL A 149 -2.09 13.53 13.80
CA VAL A 149 -0.68 13.77 14.10
C VAL A 149 0.28 13.14 13.10
N ALA A 150 -0.13 12.18 12.31
CA ALA A 150 0.72 11.63 11.26
C ALA A 150 0.93 12.60 10.08
N ILE A 151 -0.09 13.42 9.76
CA ILE A 151 -0.13 14.23 8.53
C ILE A 151 -0.34 15.74 8.76
N ASP A 152 -0.61 16.19 9.98
CA ASP A 152 -0.91 17.58 10.26
C ASP A 152 -0.01 18.14 11.37
N GLN A 153 0.78 19.15 11.00
CA GLN A 153 1.77 19.76 11.89
C GLN A 153 1.12 20.53 13.06
N GLU A 154 -0.04 21.16 12.83
CA GLU A 154 -0.78 21.87 13.90
C GLU A 154 -1.22 20.89 14.99
N SER A 155 -1.71 19.71 14.62
CA SER A 155 -2.08 18.64 15.54
C SER A 155 -0.87 18.16 16.37
N VAL A 156 0.30 18.07 15.75
CA VAL A 156 1.55 17.71 16.45
C VAL A 156 1.91 18.75 17.51
N GLU A 157 1.83 20.03 17.16
CA GLU A 157 2.15 21.13 18.07
C GLU A 157 1.17 21.22 19.25
N ILE A 158 -0.14 21.10 18.98
CA ILE A 158 -1.18 21.10 20.01
C ILE A 158 -0.97 19.94 21.00
N LYS A 159 -0.70 18.74 20.49
CA LYS A 159 -0.47 17.53 21.29
C LYS A 159 0.93 17.45 21.86
N LYS A 160 1.84 18.36 21.48
CA LYS A 160 3.24 18.42 21.94
C LYS A 160 3.98 17.10 21.72
N LEU A 161 3.70 16.45 20.60
CA LEU A 161 4.31 15.16 20.28
C LEU A 161 5.72 15.35 19.71
N VAL A 162 6.68 14.62 20.25
CA VAL A 162 8.06 14.57 19.71
C VAL A 162 8.21 13.31 18.88
N SER A 163 8.28 13.49 17.57
CA SER A 163 8.35 12.38 16.63
C SER A 163 9.13 12.80 15.36
N PRO A 164 9.97 11.94 14.79
CA PRO A 164 10.66 12.23 13.53
C PRO A 164 9.77 12.09 12.30
N VAL A 165 8.54 11.61 12.46
CA VAL A 165 7.58 11.27 11.41
C VAL A 165 6.35 12.16 11.46
N ALA A 166 5.88 12.50 12.66
CA ALA A 166 4.63 13.23 12.86
C ALA A 166 4.59 14.55 12.09
N GLY A 167 3.42 14.88 11.54
CA GLY A 167 3.15 16.03 10.69
C GLY A 167 3.73 15.95 9.27
N ASP A 168 4.54 14.90 8.97
CA ASP A 168 5.31 14.84 7.72
C ASP A 168 5.48 13.40 7.19
N ALA A 169 4.50 12.51 7.42
CA ALA A 169 4.55 11.13 6.98
C ALA A 169 4.46 11.00 5.45
N ASP A 170 5.35 10.19 4.85
CA ASP A 170 5.25 9.76 3.44
C ASP A 170 4.38 8.52 3.31
N CYS A 171 4.45 7.61 4.28
CA CYS A 171 3.77 6.32 4.26
C CYS A 171 2.89 6.16 5.50
N LEU A 172 1.68 5.63 5.29
CA LEU A 172 0.74 5.28 6.36
C LEU A 172 0.46 3.77 6.31
N LEU A 173 0.90 3.03 7.32
CA LEU A 173 0.52 1.64 7.48
C LEU A 173 -0.67 1.53 8.43
N PHE A 174 -1.80 1.14 7.90
CA PHE A 174 -3.04 0.97 8.65
C PHE A 174 -3.09 -0.39 9.40
N PRO A 175 -3.80 -0.46 10.53
CA PRO A 175 -3.88 -1.68 11.34
C PRO A 175 -4.70 -2.79 10.68
N ASN A 176 -5.68 -2.45 9.86
CA ASN A 176 -6.60 -3.36 9.18
C ASN A 176 -7.12 -2.76 7.88
N ILE A 177 -7.79 -3.60 7.07
CA ILE A 177 -8.31 -3.21 5.75
C ILE A 177 -9.43 -2.17 5.86
N GLU A 178 -10.27 -2.26 6.89
CA GLU A 178 -11.42 -1.37 7.06
C GLU A 178 -10.96 0.08 7.19
N SER A 179 -10.00 0.35 8.07
CA SER A 179 -9.47 1.70 8.28
C SER A 179 -8.78 2.25 7.03
N ALA A 180 -7.96 1.44 6.37
CA ALA A 180 -7.29 1.84 5.14
C ALA A 180 -8.27 2.06 3.97
N ASN A 181 -9.26 1.16 3.81
CA ASN A 181 -10.25 1.26 2.75
C ASN A 181 -11.18 2.46 2.94
N VAL A 182 -11.62 2.75 4.18
CA VAL A 182 -12.41 3.94 4.50
C VAL A 182 -11.60 5.19 4.17
N PHE A 183 -10.34 5.29 4.59
CA PHE A 183 -9.47 6.42 4.26
C PHE A 183 -9.32 6.59 2.75
N TRP A 184 -9.05 5.51 2.01
CA TRP A 184 -8.96 5.51 0.55
C TRP A 184 -10.25 6.02 -0.12
N LYS A 185 -11.40 5.49 0.30
CA LYS A 185 -12.71 5.86 -0.27
C LYS A 185 -13.12 7.29 0.09
N THR A 186 -12.82 7.74 1.30
CA THR A 186 -13.05 9.13 1.72
C THR A 186 -12.29 10.09 0.81
N ASN A 187 -11.01 9.86 0.58
CA ASN A 187 -10.22 10.67 -0.35
C ASN A 187 -10.79 10.66 -1.77
N SER A 188 -11.24 9.49 -2.28
CA SER A 188 -11.74 9.39 -3.66
C SER A 188 -13.13 9.97 -3.88
N LYS A 189 -13.96 10.10 -2.84
CA LYS A 189 -15.38 10.43 -2.99
C LYS A 189 -15.80 11.76 -2.33
N LEU A 190 -15.09 12.19 -1.30
CA LEU A 190 -15.43 13.38 -0.54
C LEU A 190 -14.39 14.50 -0.70
N ALA A 191 -13.14 14.18 -1.00
CA ALA A 191 -12.12 15.20 -1.18
C ALA A 191 -12.06 15.68 -2.64
N VAL A 192 -11.96 17.01 -2.82
CA VAL A 192 -11.89 17.66 -4.13
C VAL A 192 -10.44 17.75 -4.60
N GLY A 193 -10.18 17.49 -5.89
CA GLY A 193 -8.84 17.61 -6.50
C GLY A 193 -7.87 16.49 -6.17
N VAL A 194 -8.30 15.46 -5.44
CA VAL A 194 -7.47 14.31 -5.10
C VAL A 194 -7.25 13.44 -6.33
N ARG A 195 -5.98 13.03 -6.54
CA ARG A 195 -5.58 12.00 -7.51
C ARG A 195 -5.14 10.75 -6.77
N GLN A 196 -5.46 9.61 -7.33
CA GLN A 196 -5.16 8.32 -6.72
C GLN A 196 -4.60 7.35 -7.74
N ALA A 197 -3.72 6.46 -7.26
CA ALA A 197 -3.21 5.32 -7.99
C ALA A 197 -3.09 4.13 -7.04
N GLY A 198 -3.20 2.90 -7.56
CA GLY A 198 -3.01 1.73 -6.71
C GLY A 198 -2.67 0.48 -7.51
N PHE A 199 -1.82 -0.36 -6.91
CA PHE A 199 -1.37 -1.61 -7.52
C PHE A 199 -0.98 -2.64 -6.46
N LEU A 200 -1.01 -3.90 -6.85
CA LEU A 200 -0.59 -5.03 -6.03
C LEU A 200 0.93 -5.10 -5.96
N VAL A 201 1.42 -5.37 -4.77
CA VAL A 201 2.84 -5.52 -4.44
C VAL A 201 3.10 -6.88 -3.77
N GLY A 202 4.38 -7.21 -3.59
CA GLY A 202 4.77 -8.51 -3.03
C GLY A 202 4.79 -9.64 -4.06
N VAL A 203 4.58 -9.33 -5.31
CA VAL A 203 4.60 -10.21 -6.48
C VAL A 203 5.81 -9.92 -7.38
N LYS A 204 6.10 -10.82 -8.34
CA LYS A 204 7.24 -10.70 -9.26
C LYS A 204 7.25 -9.39 -10.06
N VAL A 205 6.08 -8.94 -10.50
CA VAL A 205 5.88 -7.69 -11.23
C VAL A 205 4.67 -6.94 -10.64
N PRO A 206 4.62 -5.61 -10.71
CA PRO A 206 3.47 -4.83 -10.28
C PRO A 206 2.20 -5.25 -11.03
N CYS A 207 1.09 -5.48 -10.30
CA CYS A 207 -0.18 -5.86 -10.89
C CYS A 207 -1.25 -4.81 -10.55
N ILE A 208 -1.95 -4.28 -11.54
CA ILE A 208 -2.95 -3.24 -11.35
C ILE A 208 -4.31 -3.88 -11.14
N LEU A 209 -4.88 -3.65 -9.96
CA LEU A 209 -6.21 -4.09 -9.55
C LEU A 209 -7.17 -2.89 -9.54
N ALA A 210 -7.50 -2.36 -10.72
CA ALA A 210 -8.44 -1.25 -10.82
C ALA A 210 -9.88 -1.71 -10.56
N SER A 211 -10.63 -0.89 -9.81
CA SER A 211 -12.08 -1.06 -9.67
C SER A 211 -12.79 -0.73 -11.00
N ARG A 212 -13.91 -1.39 -11.27
CA ARG A 212 -14.77 -1.03 -12.43
C ARG A 212 -15.29 0.40 -12.33
N ALA A 213 -15.46 0.90 -11.09
CA ALA A 213 -15.94 2.24 -10.79
C ALA A 213 -14.84 3.32 -10.75
N ASP A 214 -13.57 2.95 -10.97
CA ASP A 214 -12.48 3.92 -11.01
C ASP A 214 -12.51 4.71 -12.31
N SER A 215 -12.19 6.00 -12.20
CA SER A 215 -12.07 6.90 -13.35
C SER A 215 -10.90 6.48 -14.27
N VAL A 216 -10.88 7.04 -15.47
CA VAL A 216 -9.77 6.86 -16.42
C VAL A 216 -8.46 7.34 -15.81
N ASP A 217 -8.49 8.48 -15.11
CA ASP A 217 -7.30 9.06 -14.48
C ASP A 217 -6.71 8.13 -13.40
N VAL A 218 -7.54 7.53 -12.55
CA VAL A 218 -7.07 6.55 -11.54
C VAL A 218 -6.41 5.36 -12.23
N LYS A 219 -6.98 4.86 -13.32
CA LYS A 219 -6.41 3.74 -14.08
C LYS A 219 -5.06 4.12 -14.72
N LEU A 220 -4.99 5.30 -15.34
CA LEU A 220 -3.76 5.80 -15.97
C LEU A 220 -2.66 6.04 -14.93
N ASN A 221 -2.99 6.70 -13.82
CA ASN A 221 -2.08 6.93 -12.72
C ASN A 221 -1.57 5.61 -12.10
N SER A 222 -2.45 4.59 -12.03
CA SER A 222 -2.06 3.26 -11.54
C SER A 222 -1.08 2.56 -12.47
N ILE A 223 -1.27 2.71 -13.80
CA ILE A 223 -0.31 2.20 -14.80
C ILE A 223 1.04 2.91 -14.63
N ALA A 224 1.05 4.23 -14.59
CA ALA A 224 2.27 5.02 -14.41
C ALA A 224 3.01 4.63 -13.12
N SER A 225 2.28 4.53 -11.99
CA SER A 225 2.85 4.14 -10.70
C SER A 225 3.41 2.71 -10.69
N ALA A 226 2.74 1.79 -11.35
CA ALA A 226 3.21 0.42 -11.52
C ALA A 226 4.51 0.37 -12.33
N VAL A 227 4.58 1.10 -13.45
CA VAL A 227 5.79 1.19 -14.30
C VAL A 227 6.97 1.78 -13.52
N MET A 228 6.77 2.83 -12.73
CA MET A 228 7.81 3.39 -11.85
C MET A 228 8.31 2.38 -10.80
N SER A 229 7.51 1.37 -10.47
CA SER A 229 7.83 0.34 -9.46
C SER A 229 8.44 -0.93 -10.05
N VAL A 230 8.60 -1.02 -11.38
CA VAL A 230 9.35 -2.10 -12.05
C VAL A 230 10.81 -2.01 -11.63
N LYS A 231 11.43 -3.17 -11.33
CA LYS A 231 12.83 -3.27 -10.86
C LYS A 231 13.78 -3.61 -12.00
#